data_da60fcd5e361b36d747dbf126c5c09b1
#
_entry.id   da60fcd5e361b36d747dbf126c5c09b1
#
_cell.length_a   1.000
_cell.length_b   1.000
_cell.length_c   1.000
_cell.angle_alpha   90.00
_cell.angle_beta   90.00
_cell.angle_gamma   90.00
#
_symmetry.space_group_name_H-M   'P 1'
#
loop_
_entity.id
_entity.type
_entity.pdbx_description
1 polymer ?
#
loop_
_entity_poly.entity_id
_entity_poly.type
_entity_poly.pdbx_seq_one_letter_code
_entity_poly.pdbx_strand_id
1 'polypeptide(L)'
;MIAKSVIKKLSKMKKSLSVAESITGGALAKTLTDIPGSSKVFVGGVIAYSDEVKINQLSVSKSNLKKHGAVSEEVVLEMAHSCLKKFKTDYALATTGVAGPGMAYGKKAGTVWIAVASKKESFTVALSLTGTREVIRHATIASALSALERILKP
;
A
#
# COMPACT_ATOMS: atom_id res chain seq x y z
N MET A 1 -15.09 11.83 2.06
CA MET A 1 -14.15 10.84 2.60
C MET A 1 -13.57 10.03 1.45
N ILE A 2 -12.25 9.98 1.33
CA ILE A 2 -11.55 9.38 0.17
C ILE A 2 -11.82 7.88 0.00
N ALA A 3 -11.85 7.11 1.07
CA ALA A 3 -12.14 5.68 1.00
C ALA A 3 -13.51 5.40 0.35
N LYS A 4 -14.51 6.18 0.74
CA LYS A 4 -15.85 6.07 0.15
C LYS A 4 -15.86 6.36 -1.34
N SER A 5 -15.11 7.38 -1.77
CA SER A 5 -14.96 7.74 -3.17
C SER A 5 -14.27 6.62 -3.97
N VAL A 6 -13.18 6.06 -3.43
CA VAL A 6 -12.45 4.94 -4.05
C VAL A 6 -13.37 3.73 -4.23
N ILE A 7 -14.07 3.31 -3.19
CA ILE A 7 -14.99 2.16 -3.24
C ILE A 7 -16.09 2.41 -4.27
N LYS A 8 -16.68 3.61 -4.27
CA LYS A 8 -17.74 3.97 -5.23
C LYS A 8 -17.25 3.92 -6.68
N LYS A 9 -16.06 4.48 -6.95
CA LYS A 9 -15.47 4.48 -8.30
C LYS A 9 -15.15 3.07 -8.77
N LEU A 10 -14.49 2.27 -7.94
CA LEU A 10 -14.18 0.87 -8.26
C LEU A 10 -15.44 0.04 -8.52
N SER A 11 -16.47 0.22 -7.69
CA SER A 11 -17.75 -0.46 -7.87
C SER A 11 -18.40 -0.10 -9.21
N LYS A 12 -18.41 1.19 -9.56
CA LYS A 12 -18.96 1.68 -10.84
C LYS A 12 -18.18 1.13 -12.03
N MET A 13 -16.84 1.02 -11.89
CA MET A 13 -15.96 0.46 -12.92
C MET A 13 -15.98 -1.07 -12.97
N LYS A 14 -16.61 -1.74 -12.00
CA LYS A 14 -16.56 -3.20 -11.80
C LYS A 14 -15.12 -3.71 -11.71
N LYS A 15 -14.31 -3.00 -10.93
CA LYS A 15 -12.88 -3.30 -10.72
C LYS A 15 -12.60 -3.70 -9.28
N SER A 16 -11.61 -4.56 -9.12
CA SER A 16 -11.23 -5.12 -7.83
C SER A 16 -9.92 -4.53 -7.30
N LEU A 17 -9.75 -4.60 -5.99
CA LEU A 17 -8.61 -4.04 -5.27
C LEU A 17 -8.07 -5.04 -4.25
N SER A 18 -6.74 -5.11 -4.15
CA SER A 18 -6.02 -5.78 -3.07
C SER A 18 -4.97 -4.85 -2.47
N VAL A 19 -4.50 -5.15 -1.27
CA VAL A 19 -3.53 -4.32 -0.57
C VAL A 19 -2.37 -5.16 0.00
N ALA A 20 -1.18 -4.57 -0.01
CA ALA A 20 0.01 -5.12 0.64
C ALA A 20 0.52 -4.06 1.62
N GLU A 21 0.36 -4.32 2.91
CA GLU A 21 0.63 -3.35 3.95
C GLU A 21 1.87 -3.70 4.77
N SER A 22 2.72 -2.72 5.00
CA SER A 22 3.79 -2.82 5.99
C SER A 22 3.57 -1.75 7.06
N ILE A 23 3.93 -0.52 6.83
CA ILE A 23 3.79 0.56 7.82
C ILE A 23 2.35 0.73 8.34
N THR A 24 1.36 0.50 7.51
CA THR A 24 -0.06 0.70 7.86
C THR A 24 -0.67 -0.45 8.67
N GLY A 25 -0.02 -1.61 8.70
CA GLY A 25 -0.30 -2.70 9.64
C GLY A 25 -1.73 -3.25 9.64
N GLY A 26 -2.43 -3.18 8.50
CA GLY A 26 -3.83 -3.61 8.37
C GLY A 26 -4.83 -2.45 8.41
N ALA A 27 -4.42 -1.26 8.78
CA ALA A 27 -5.30 -0.11 8.89
C ALA A 27 -5.82 0.39 7.53
N LEU A 28 -5.08 0.19 6.44
CA LEU A 28 -5.55 0.50 5.09
C LEU A 28 -6.73 -0.42 4.72
N ALA A 29 -6.59 -1.73 4.92
CA ALA A 29 -7.66 -2.70 4.70
C ALA A 29 -8.89 -2.39 5.57
N LYS A 30 -8.66 -2.06 6.86
CA LYS A 30 -9.74 -1.65 7.77
C LYS A 30 -10.48 -0.43 7.23
N THR A 31 -9.76 0.60 6.80
CA THR A 31 -10.35 1.83 6.28
C THR A 31 -11.25 1.55 5.07
N LEU A 32 -10.83 0.65 4.19
CA LEU A 32 -11.63 0.22 3.03
C LEU A 32 -12.88 -0.55 3.47
N THR A 33 -12.72 -1.49 4.38
CA THR A 33 -13.82 -2.37 4.84
C THR A 33 -14.82 -1.67 5.74
N ASP A 34 -14.48 -0.53 6.32
CA ASP A 34 -15.43 0.33 7.04
C ASP A 34 -16.51 0.92 6.11
N ILE A 35 -16.28 0.90 4.80
CA ILE A 35 -17.21 1.46 3.83
C ILE A 35 -18.22 0.40 3.39
N PRO A 36 -19.54 0.64 3.59
CA PRO A 36 -20.57 -0.27 3.08
C PRO A 36 -20.42 -0.51 1.58
N GLY A 37 -20.51 -1.75 1.15
CA GLY A 37 -20.35 -2.15 -0.24
C GLY A 37 -18.91 -2.46 -0.64
N SER A 38 -17.96 -2.33 0.26
CA SER A 38 -16.54 -2.63 -0.01
C SER A 38 -16.31 -4.08 -0.45
N SER A 39 -17.12 -5.03 0.04
CA SER A 39 -17.00 -6.45 -0.35
C SER A 39 -17.19 -6.72 -1.84
N LYS A 40 -17.78 -5.79 -2.57
CA LYS A 40 -17.94 -5.90 -4.03
C LYS A 40 -16.65 -5.61 -4.79
N VAL A 41 -15.70 -4.94 -4.17
CA VAL A 41 -14.47 -4.47 -4.83
C VAL A 41 -13.20 -4.90 -4.10
N PHE A 42 -13.20 -4.92 -2.78
CA PHE A 42 -12.02 -5.30 -1.99
C PHE A 42 -11.96 -6.81 -1.82
N VAL A 43 -10.88 -7.42 -2.35
CA VAL A 43 -10.70 -8.88 -2.35
C VAL A 43 -9.96 -9.35 -1.09
N GLY A 44 -8.93 -8.65 -0.71
CA GLY A 44 -8.08 -9.04 0.41
C GLY A 44 -6.71 -8.41 0.34
N GLY A 45 -5.81 -8.93 1.14
CA GLY A 45 -4.45 -8.39 1.16
C GLY A 45 -3.52 -9.17 2.08
N VAL A 46 -2.29 -8.66 2.17
CA VAL A 46 -1.24 -9.21 3.03
C VAL A 46 -0.72 -8.11 3.94
N ILE A 47 -0.64 -8.38 5.22
CA ILE A 47 0.11 -7.56 6.16
C ILE A 47 1.53 -8.12 6.20
N ALA A 48 2.43 -7.50 5.45
CA ALA A 48 3.82 -7.91 5.27
C ALA A 48 4.73 -7.04 6.13
N TYR A 49 4.59 -7.15 7.43
CA TYR A 49 5.27 -6.27 8.37
C TYR A 49 6.77 -6.55 8.51
N SER A 50 7.16 -7.82 8.42
CA SER A 50 8.56 -8.26 8.47
C SER A 50 9.13 -8.51 7.07
N ASP A 51 10.46 -8.53 6.95
CA ASP A 51 11.13 -8.90 5.70
C ASP A 51 10.81 -10.33 5.29
N GLU A 52 10.73 -11.24 6.27
CA GLU A 52 10.38 -12.63 6.02
C GLU A 52 9.01 -12.78 5.36
N VAL A 53 8.00 -12.06 5.85
CA VAL A 53 6.65 -12.09 5.27
C VAL A 53 6.65 -11.44 3.88
N LYS A 54 7.41 -10.36 3.69
CA LYS A 54 7.58 -9.76 2.36
C LYS A 54 8.12 -10.78 1.35
N ILE A 55 9.13 -11.54 1.74
CA ILE A 55 9.73 -12.58 0.89
C ILE A 55 8.75 -13.73 0.65
N ASN A 56 8.20 -14.29 1.72
CA ASN A 56 7.42 -15.53 1.64
C ASN A 56 6.02 -15.34 1.06
N GLN A 57 5.38 -14.20 1.32
CA GLN A 57 4.01 -13.95 0.88
C GLN A 57 3.91 -13.06 -0.35
N LEU A 58 4.87 -12.19 -0.59
CA LEU A 58 4.84 -11.22 -1.69
C LEU A 58 6.01 -11.38 -2.65
N SER A 59 6.81 -12.43 -2.52
CA SER A 59 7.94 -12.72 -3.43
C SER A 59 8.90 -11.52 -3.58
N VAL A 60 9.03 -10.72 -2.54
CA VAL A 60 10.01 -9.63 -2.53
C VAL A 60 11.40 -10.23 -2.58
N SER A 61 12.27 -9.72 -3.46
CA SER A 61 13.59 -10.29 -3.63
C SER A 61 14.51 -10.00 -2.45
N LYS A 62 15.24 -11.02 -2.01
CA LYS A 62 16.25 -10.87 -0.95
C LYS A 62 17.33 -9.87 -1.35
N SER A 63 17.67 -9.82 -2.64
CA SER A 63 18.67 -8.88 -3.16
C SER A 63 18.20 -7.43 -3.05
N ASN A 64 16.95 -7.13 -3.37
CA ASN A 64 16.40 -5.78 -3.22
C ASN A 64 16.29 -5.36 -1.76
N LEU A 65 15.90 -6.27 -0.88
CA LEU A 65 15.88 -6.01 0.56
C LEU A 65 17.28 -5.71 1.10
N LYS A 66 18.28 -6.46 0.65
CA LYS A 66 19.68 -6.23 1.07
C LYS A 66 20.25 -4.93 0.51
N LYS A 67 19.98 -4.65 -0.76
CA LYS A 67 20.56 -3.49 -1.46
C LYS A 67 19.87 -2.17 -1.10
N HIS A 68 18.54 -2.17 -1.05
CA HIS A 68 17.72 -0.96 -0.89
C HIS A 68 17.03 -0.86 0.46
N GLY A 69 16.88 -1.97 1.18
CA GLY A 69 16.12 -2.03 2.43
C GLY A 69 14.62 -2.10 2.20
N ALA A 70 13.90 -2.43 3.27
CA ALA A 70 12.45 -2.59 3.21
C ALA A 70 11.72 -1.28 2.85
N VAL A 71 12.26 -0.13 3.26
CA VAL A 71 11.70 1.19 2.99
C VAL A 71 12.34 1.77 1.75
N SER A 72 11.84 1.35 0.59
CA SER A 72 12.39 1.74 -0.72
C SER A 72 11.34 1.63 -1.82
N GLU A 73 11.59 2.36 -2.91
CA GLU A 73 10.76 2.28 -4.11
C GLU A 73 10.74 0.86 -4.69
N GLU A 74 11.90 0.24 -4.76
CA GLU A 74 12.07 -1.10 -5.35
C GLU A 74 11.23 -2.14 -4.60
N VAL A 75 11.28 -2.11 -3.28
CA VAL A 75 10.53 -3.07 -2.44
C VAL A 75 9.03 -2.80 -2.49
N VAL A 76 8.59 -1.54 -2.42
CA VAL A 76 7.15 -1.24 -2.46
C VAL A 76 6.54 -1.60 -3.81
N LEU A 77 7.28 -1.44 -4.91
CA LEU A 77 6.84 -1.87 -6.24
C LEU A 77 6.68 -3.39 -6.32
N GLU A 78 7.66 -4.14 -5.83
CA GLU A 78 7.55 -5.60 -5.77
C GLU A 78 6.34 -6.04 -4.94
N MET A 79 6.10 -5.37 -3.80
CA MET A 79 4.94 -5.65 -2.95
C MET A 79 3.63 -5.46 -3.73
N ALA A 80 3.48 -4.35 -4.44
CA ALA A 80 2.27 -4.05 -5.21
C ALA A 80 2.07 -5.02 -6.38
N HIS A 81 3.10 -5.28 -7.16
CA HIS A 81 3.02 -6.22 -8.30
C HIS A 81 2.70 -7.64 -7.86
N SER A 82 3.36 -8.12 -6.81
CA SER A 82 3.11 -9.46 -6.27
C SER A 82 1.70 -9.59 -5.70
N CYS A 83 1.22 -8.55 -5.03
CA CYS A 83 -0.14 -8.51 -4.50
C CYS A 83 -1.18 -8.57 -5.62
N LEU A 84 -1.00 -7.77 -6.66
CA LEU A 84 -1.84 -7.77 -7.85
C LEU A 84 -1.96 -9.18 -8.47
N LYS A 85 -0.83 -9.83 -8.64
CA LYS A 85 -0.74 -11.17 -9.21
C LYS A 85 -1.35 -12.24 -8.28
N LYS A 86 -1.02 -12.18 -6.99
CA LYS A 86 -1.48 -13.16 -5.98
C LYS A 86 -3.00 -13.17 -5.87
N PHE A 87 -3.62 -12.01 -5.81
CA PHE A 87 -5.07 -11.88 -5.64
C PHE A 87 -5.83 -11.74 -6.96
N LYS A 88 -5.14 -11.64 -8.07
CA LYS A 88 -5.73 -11.48 -9.42
C LYS A 88 -6.71 -10.30 -9.47
N THR A 89 -6.34 -9.20 -8.84
CA THR A 89 -7.14 -7.97 -8.79
C THR A 89 -6.78 -7.04 -9.94
N ASP A 90 -7.64 -6.06 -10.20
CA ASP A 90 -7.39 -5.04 -11.22
C ASP A 90 -6.39 -3.98 -10.73
N TYR A 91 -6.42 -3.69 -9.42
CA TYR A 91 -5.54 -2.73 -8.76
C TYR A 91 -4.96 -3.32 -7.48
N ALA A 92 -3.76 -2.90 -7.14
CA ALA A 92 -3.14 -3.19 -5.85
C ALA A 92 -2.49 -1.93 -5.29
N LEU A 93 -2.62 -1.74 -3.99
CA LEU A 93 -1.92 -0.71 -3.23
C LEU A 93 -0.89 -1.36 -2.32
N ALA A 94 0.29 -0.76 -2.23
CA ALA A 94 1.30 -1.21 -1.27
C ALA A 94 1.85 -0.02 -0.48
N THR A 95 2.20 -0.27 0.76
CA THR A 95 2.79 0.72 1.67
C THR A 95 4.02 0.16 2.36
N THR A 96 5.06 0.97 2.48
CA THR A 96 6.23 0.69 3.33
C THR A 96 6.75 2.01 3.91
N GLY A 97 7.36 1.97 5.07
CA GLY A 97 7.84 3.22 5.68
C GLY A 97 8.29 3.07 7.12
N VAL A 98 8.77 4.18 7.65
CA VAL A 98 9.20 4.33 9.05
C VAL A 98 8.18 5.18 9.81
N ALA A 99 7.44 4.54 10.70
CA ALA A 99 6.39 5.23 11.47
C ALA A 99 6.95 6.05 12.64
N GLY A 100 8.13 5.68 13.14
CA GLY A 100 8.72 6.29 14.34
C GLY A 100 8.14 5.70 15.65
N PRO A 101 8.55 6.24 16.81
CA PRO A 101 9.53 7.32 16.97
C PRO A 101 10.94 6.87 16.58
N GLY A 102 11.74 7.81 16.10
CA GLY A 102 13.13 7.57 15.75
C GLY A 102 13.34 6.90 14.40
N MET A 103 14.60 6.65 14.09
CA MET A 103 15.01 6.05 12.81
C MET A 103 14.81 4.55 12.80
N ALA A 104 14.58 4.00 11.62
CA ALA A 104 14.60 2.57 11.35
C ALA A 104 15.08 2.34 9.91
N TYR A 105 15.74 1.20 9.65
CA TYR A 105 16.27 0.85 8.33
C TYR A 105 17.18 1.92 7.73
N GLY A 106 17.91 2.67 8.58
CA GLY A 106 18.79 3.76 8.14
C GLY A 106 18.05 5.02 7.68
N LYS A 107 16.74 5.12 7.93
CA LYS A 107 15.89 6.24 7.49
C LYS A 107 15.13 6.84 8.66
N LYS A 108 14.85 8.15 8.58
CA LYS A 108 14.13 8.85 9.64
C LYS A 108 12.64 8.56 9.59
N ALA A 109 11.98 8.71 10.76
CA ALA A 109 10.52 8.61 10.87
C ALA A 109 9.83 9.52 9.85
N GLY A 110 8.78 9.01 9.23
CA GLY A 110 8.05 9.73 8.18
C GLY A 110 8.53 9.46 6.77
N THR A 111 9.62 8.72 6.59
CA THR A 111 10.04 8.24 5.27
C THR A 111 9.09 7.13 4.84
N VAL A 112 8.32 7.35 3.79
CA VAL A 112 7.27 6.44 3.33
C VAL A 112 7.31 6.31 1.81
N TRP A 113 7.08 5.09 1.33
CA TRP A 113 6.85 4.79 -0.07
C TRP A 113 5.50 4.11 -0.24
N ILE A 114 4.78 4.54 -1.27
CA ILE A 114 3.50 3.98 -1.69
C ILE A 114 3.64 3.51 -3.12
N ALA A 115 3.03 2.39 -3.47
CA ALA A 115 2.91 1.95 -4.85
C ALA A 115 1.45 1.68 -5.21
N VAL A 116 1.10 2.03 -6.41
CA VAL A 116 -0.15 1.67 -7.07
C VAL A 116 0.20 0.84 -8.28
N ALA A 117 -0.41 -0.33 -8.41
CA ALA A 117 -0.20 -1.21 -9.56
C ALA A 117 -1.52 -1.60 -10.20
N SER A 118 -1.52 -1.65 -11.53
CA SER A 118 -2.57 -2.24 -12.34
C SER A 118 -1.92 -3.05 -13.47
N LYS A 119 -2.72 -3.72 -14.28
CA LYS A 119 -2.20 -4.45 -15.46
C LYS A 119 -1.56 -3.53 -16.49
N LYS A 120 -2.01 -2.26 -16.54
CA LYS A 120 -1.57 -1.30 -17.56
C LYS A 120 -0.41 -0.44 -17.10
N GLU A 121 -0.36 -0.10 -15.82
CA GLU A 121 0.61 0.84 -15.30
C GLU A 121 0.88 0.60 -13.81
N SER A 122 2.02 1.09 -13.37
CA SER A 122 2.36 1.18 -11.96
C SER A 122 3.12 2.45 -11.70
N PHE A 123 3.00 2.99 -10.52
CA PHE A 123 3.77 4.16 -10.11
C PHE A 123 3.95 4.18 -8.60
N THR A 124 4.89 5.00 -8.16
CA THR A 124 5.22 5.17 -6.75
C THR A 124 5.05 6.61 -6.31
N VAL A 125 4.84 6.79 -5.03
CA VAL A 125 4.83 8.10 -4.37
C VAL A 125 5.78 8.03 -3.19
N ALA A 126 6.73 8.94 -3.13
CA ALA A 126 7.62 9.12 -1.99
C ALA A 126 7.05 10.20 -1.09
N LEU A 127 6.97 9.91 0.20
CA LEU A 127 6.50 10.87 1.20
C LEU A 127 7.60 11.12 2.24
N SER A 128 7.69 12.35 2.70
CA SER A 128 8.50 12.75 3.84
C SER A 128 7.57 13.42 4.85
N LEU A 129 7.06 12.63 5.78
CA LEU A 129 6.03 13.06 6.72
C LEU A 129 6.64 13.45 8.07
N THR A 130 5.93 14.29 8.81
CA THR A 130 6.28 14.70 10.16
C THR A 130 5.11 14.44 11.10
N GLY A 131 5.42 14.26 12.37
CA GLY A 131 4.40 14.04 13.40
C GLY A 131 4.61 12.76 14.18
N THR A 132 3.59 12.41 14.94
CA THR A 132 3.60 11.18 15.75
C THR A 132 3.48 9.95 14.86
N ARG A 133 3.79 8.80 15.42
CA ARG A 133 3.59 7.50 14.77
C ARG A 133 2.17 7.36 14.21
N GLU A 134 1.17 7.74 14.98
CA GLU A 134 -0.23 7.68 14.55
C GLU A 134 -0.51 8.61 13.36
N VAL A 135 -0.05 9.84 13.42
CA VAL A 135 -0.21 10.83 12.34
C VAL A 135 0.45 10.36 11.05
N ILE A 136 1.66 9.82 11.13
CA ILE A 136 2.39 9.29 9.97
C ILE A 136 1.63 8.13 9.32
N ARG A 137 1.13 7.20 10.12
CA ARG A 137 0.35 6.06 9.61
C ARG A 137 -0.97 6.50 8.97
N HIS A 138 -1.70 7.42 9.59
CA HIS A 138 -2.92 7.99 9.03
C HIS A 138 -2.68 8.72 7.70
N ALA A 139 -1.65 9.56 7.65
CA ALA A 139 -1.29 10.27 6.43
C ALA A 139 -0.89 9.31 5.29
N THR A 140 -0.24 8.21 5.62
CA THR A 140 0.11 7.16 4.66
C THR A 140 -1.13 6.54 4.03
N ILE A 141 -2.14 6.20 4.84
CA ILE A 141 -3.41 5.64 4.36
C ILE A 141 -4.11 6.63 3.42
N ALA A 142 -4.25 7.87 3.84
CA ALA A 142 -4.88 8.91 3.03
C ALA A 142 -4.15 9.12 1.71
N SER A 143 -2.83 9.14 1.73
CA SER A 143 -2.00 9.31 0.54
C SER A 143 -2.10 8.12 -0.41
N ALA A 144 -2.15 6.89 0.10
CA ALA A 144 -2.31 5.69 -0.71
C ALA A 144 -3.66 5.69 -1.45
N LEU A 145 -4.73 5.99 -0.73
CA LEU A 145 -6.07 6.07 -1.32
C LEU A 145 -6.17 7.22 -2.34
N SER A 146 -5.55 8.35 -2.04
CA SER A 146 -5.51 9.50 -2.94
C SER A 146 -4.76 9.18 -4.24
N ALA A 147 -3.63 8.48 -4.14
CA ALA A 147 -2.83 8.05 -5.28
C ALA A 147 -3.64 7.12 -6.20
N LEU A 148 -4.35 6.16 -5.62
CA LEU A 148 -5.23 5.29 -6.40
C LEU A 148 -6.37 6.07 -7.03
N GLU A 149 -7.03 6.95 -6.28
CA GLU A 149 -8.18 7.70 -6.78
C GLU A 149 -7.88 8.51 -8.04
N ARG A 150 -6.66 9.06 -8.13
CA ARG A 150 -6.24 9.86 -9.29
C ARG A 150 -6.33 9.11 -10.62
N ILE A 151 -6.12 7.80 -10.62
CA ILE A 151 -6.15 7.00 -11.85
C ILE A 151 -7.50 6.31 -12.09
N LEU A 152 -8.42 6.38 -11.14
CA LEU A 152 -9.76 5.80 -11.30
C LEU A 152 -10.66 6.76 -12.08
N LYS A 153 -10.95 6.39 -13.31
CA LYS A 153 -11.83 7.15 -14.21
C LYS A 153 -13.03 6.29 -14.59
N PRO A 154 -14.12 6.40 -13.81
CA PRO A 154 -15.34 5.64 -14.09
C PRO A 154 -16.01 6.06 -15.39
#